data_4984538c5907592c32ce7ed93af80d86
#
_entry.id   4984538c5907592c32ce7ed93af80d86
#
_cell.length_a   1.000
_cell.length_b   1.000
_cell.length_c   1.000
_cell.angle_alpha   90.00
_cell.angle_beta   90.00
_cell.angle_gamma   90.00
#
_symmetry.space_group_name_H-M   'P 1'
#
loop_
_entity.id
_entity.type
_entity.pdbx_description
1 polymer ?
#
loop_
_entity_poly.entity_id
_entity_poly.type
_entity_poly.pdbx_seq_one_letter_code
_entity_poly.pdbx_strand_id
1 'polypeptide(L)'
;MILYLDTSALVKLFVPEAHSEAVRAAVAAGSIIATQLLAYTEACSAFARLAEARADKLLFRRLRRELDAHWTEWEIVQVEEHLVRRAGEFCARYRLRGYDSVHLASAERIHRVSRAHADFRFGVFDGNLALAARSLGLPVLGA
;
A
#
# COMPACT_ATOMS: atom_id res chain seq x y z
N MET A 1 -14.36 6.57 -4.67
CA MET A 1 -13.32 6.48 -3.62
C MET A 1 -11.95 6.28 -4.25
N ILE A 2 -10.96 6.98 -3.74
CA ILE A 2 -9.56 6.79 -4.09
C ILE A 2 -8.92 6.02 -2.94
N LEU A 3 -8.31 4.88 -3.24
CA LEU A 3 -7.73 3.99 -2.25
C LEU A 3 -6.23 3.85 -2.50
N TYR A 4 -5.42 4.27 -1.53
CA TYR A 4 -3.98 3.99 -1.54
C TYR A 4 -3.70 2.77 -0.66
N LEU A 5 -2.93 1.82 -1.17
CA LEU A 5 -2.54 0.61 -0.45
C LEU A 5 -1.06 0.65 -0.09
N ASP A 6 -0.72 0.43 1.19
CA ASP A 6 0.65 0.07 1.54
C ASP A 6 0.90 -1.39 1.12
N THR A 7 2.13 -1.87 1.27
CA THR A 7 2.46 -3.23 0.82
C THR A 7 1.66 -4.28 1.56
N SER A 8 1.46 -4.14 2.87
CA SER A 8 0.74 -5.15 3.64
C SER A 8 -0.73 -5.24 3.22
N ALA A 9 -1.36 -4.10 2.96
CA ALA A 9 -2.73 -4.07 2.46
C ALA A 9 -2.81 -4.66 1.04
N LEU A 10 -1.85 -4.32 0.19
CA LEU A 10 -1.77 -4.85 -1.17
C LEU A 10 -1.66 -6.39 -1.16
N VAL A 11 -0.81 -6.94 -0.32
CA VAL A 11 -0.63 -8.40 -0.20
C VAL A 11 -1.93 -9.07 0.21
N LYS A 12 -2.72 -8.44 1.09
CA LYS A 12 -4.02 -8.98 1.53
C LYS A 12 -5.03 -9.14 0.40
N LEU A 13 -4.87 -8.39 -0.67
CA LEU A 13 -5.72 -8.53 -1.85
C LEU A 13 -5.51 -9.88 -2.54
N PHE A 14 -4.29 -10.40 -2.51
CA PHE A 14 -3.90 -11.61 -3.23
C PHE A 14 -3.74 -12.84 -2.35
N VAL A 15 -3.39 -12.64 -1.08
CA VAL A 15 -3.15 -13.72 -0.11
C VAL A 15 -4.23 -13.64 0.96
N PRO A 16 -5.09 -14.68 1.08
CA PRO A 16 -6.10 -14.70 2.13
C PRO A 16 -5.46 -14.70 3.53
N GLU A 17 -5.76 -13.66 4.30
CA GLU A 17 -5.30 -13.50 5.68
C GLU A 17 -6.23 -12.53 6.40
N ALA A 18 -5.89 -12.15 7.64
CA ALA A 18 -6.71 -11.20 8.39
C ALA A 18 -6.90 -9.89 7.59
N HIS A 19 -8.12 -9.37 7.58
CA HIS A 19 -8.54 -8.13 6.90
C HIS A 19 -8.58 -8.22 5.36
N SER A 20 -8.33 -9.37 4.75
CA SER A 20 -8.39 -9.53 3.29
C SER A 20 -9.76 -9.17 2.72
N GLU A 21 -10.84 -9.52 3.40
CA GLU A 21 -12.19 -9.19 2.92
C GLU A 21 -12.42 -7.67 2.88
N ALA A 22 -11.94 -6.96 3.90
CA ALA A 22 -12.05 -5.50 3.95
C ALA A 22 -11.29 -4.85 2.79
N VAL A 23 -10.07 -5.34 2.50
CA VAL A 23 -9.27 -4.83 1.39
C VAL A 23 -9.95 -5.13 0.06
N ARG A 24 -10.42 -6.35 -0.16
CA ARG A 24 -11.11 -6.74 -1.40
C ARG A 24 -12.36 -5.88 -1.63
N ALA A 25 -13.15 -5.66 -0.60
CA ALA A 25 -14.33 -4.82 -0.68
C ALA A 25 -13.98 -3.37 -1.03
N ALA A 26 -12.92 -2.83 -0.40
CA ALA A 26 -12.48 -1.48 -0.67
C ALA A 26 -11.93 -1.32 -2.09
N VAL A 27 -11.18 -2.30 -2.59
CA VAL A 27 -10.67 -2.29 -3.97
C VAL A 27 -11.83 -2.36 -4.97
N ALA A 28 -12.81 -3.22 -4.71
CA ALA A 28 -13.99 -3.33 -5.58
C ALA A 28 -14.81 -2.04 -5.63
N ALA A 29 -14.88 -1.31 -4.51
CA ALA A 29 -15.61 -0.04 -4.43
C ALA A 29 -14.79 1.15 -4.92
N GLY A 30 -13.48 1.02 -5.00
CA GLY A 30 -12.58 2.10 -5.37
C GLY A 30 -12.66 2.46 -6.84
N SER A 31 -12.68 3.77 -7.14
CA SER A 31 -12.59 4.26 -8.52
C SER A 31 -11.14 4.30 -9.00
N ILE A 32 -10.23 4.65 -8.09
CA ILE A 32 -8.79 4.71 -8.35
C ILE A 32 -8.09 3.96 -7.23
N ILE A 33 -7.22 3.04 -7.61
CA ILE A 33 -6.36 2.32 -6.68
C ILE A 33 -4.94 2.80 -6.92
N ALA A 34 -4.25 3.18 -5.85
CA ALA A 34 -2.89 3.70 -5.92
C ALA A 34 -1.96 2.95 -4.98
N THR A 35 -0.70 2.88 -5.34
CA THR A 35 0.36 2.38 -4.47
C THR A 35 1.70 2.96 -4.91
N GLN A 36 2.75 2.62 -4.18
CA GLN A 36 4.10 3.10 -4.45
C GLN A 36 4.84 2.09 -5.35
N LEU A 37 5.67 2.58 -6.25
CA LEU A 37 6.39 1.74 -7.23
C LEU A 37 7.11 0.56 -6.58
N LEU A 38 7.81 0.79 -5.46
CA LEU A 38 8.59 -0.26 -4.81
C LEU A 38 7.71 -1.28 -4.06
N ALA A 39 6.43 -1.01 -3.90
CA ALA A 39 5.50 -1.98 -3.33
C ALA A 39 5.44 -3.27 -4.16
N TYR A 40 5.72 -3.17 -5.45
CA TYR A 40 5.81 -4.34 -6.32
C TYR A 40 6.88 -5.32 -5.83
N THR A 41 8.09 -4.83 -5.59
CA THR A 41 9.20 -5.67 -5.11
C THR A 41 8.92 -6.21 -3.71
N GLU A 42 8.35 -5.41 -2.84
CA GLU A 42 8.01 -5.87 -1.49
C GLU A 42 6.93 -6.96 -1.51
N ALA A 43 5.93 -6.80 -2.36
CA ALA A 43 4.91 -7.83 -2.54
C ALA A 43 5.52 -9.12 -3.06
N CYS A 44 6.40 -9.04 -4.06
CA CYS A 44 7.12 -10.20 -4.58
C CYS A 44 7.94 -10.89 -3.49
N SER A 45 8.58 -10.13 -2.61
CA SER A 45 9.31 -10.69 -1.47
C SER A 45 8.37 -11.48 -0.53
N ALA A 46 7.20 -10.92 -0.23
CA ALA A 46 6.21 -11.59 0.60
C ALA A 46 5.69 -12.88 -0.08
N PHE A 47 5.42 -12.81 -1.37
CA PHE A 47 4.95 -13.98 -2.15
C PHE A 47 5.99 -15.09 -2.19
N ALA A 48 7.27 -14.72 -2.35
CA ALA A 48 8.37 -15.70 -2.37
C ALA A 48 8.53 -16.41 -1.02
N ARG A 49 8.44 -15.65 0.07
CA ARG A 49 8.51 -16.24 1.42
C ARG A 49 7.34 -17.20 1.68
N LEU A 50 6.14 -16.82 1.24
CA LEU A 50 4.97 -17.66 1.40
C LEU A 50 5.08 -18.95 0.60
N ALA A 51 5.55 -18.85 -0.65
CA ALA A 51 5.75 -20.01 -1.52
C ALA A 51 6.77 -20.98 -0.91
N GLU A 52 7.85 -20.47 -0.35
CA GLU A 52 8.86 -21.28 0.33
C GLU A 52 8.28 -21.95 1.58
N ALA A 53 7.56 -21.19 2.42
CA ALA A 53 6.94 -21.73 3.64
C ALA A 53 5.94 -22.84 3.35
N ARG A 54 5.23 -22.76 2.23
CA ARG A 54 4.23 -23.76 1.80
C ARG A 54 4.81 -24.85 0.91
N ALA A 55 6.11 -24.78 0.58
CA ALA A 55 6.74 -25.67 -0.38
C ALA A 55 5.97 -25.79 -1.70
N ASP A 56 5.42 -24.67 -2.17
CA ASP A 56 4.62 -24.58 -3.38
C ASP A 56 5.39 -23.80 -4.45
N LYS A 57 5.99 -24.52 -5.38
CA LYS A 57 6.87 -23.95 -6.41
C LYS A 57 6.13 -23.07 -7.43
N LEU A 58 4.83 -23.23 -7.56
CA LEU A 58 4.03 -22.50 -8.53
C LEU A 58 3.36 -21.26 -7.91
N LEU A 59 3.31 -21.16 -6.60
CA LEU A 59 2.56 -20.12 -5.91
C LEU A 59 3.10 -18.72 -6.20
N PHE A 60 4.41 -18.53 -6.15
CA PHE A 60 5.01 -17.22 -6.44
C PHE A 60 4.63 -16.73 -7.84
N ARG A 61 4.76 -17.59 -8.84
CA ARG A 61 4.45 -17.24 -10.23
C ARG A 61 2.98 -16.87 -10.39
N ARG A 62 2.09 -17.61 -9.75
CA ARG A 62 0.65 -17.36 -9.79
C ARG A 62 0.31 -16.01 -9.16
N LEU A 63 0.83 -15.77 -7.96
CA LEU A 63 0.55 -14.51 -7.23
C LEU A 63 1.11 -13.29 -7.97
N ARG A 64 2.32 -13.41 -8.52
CA ARG A 64 2.90 -12.31 -9.31
C ARG A 64 2.08 -12.03 -10.58
N ARG A 65 1.58 -13.07 -11.22
CA ARG A 65 0.73 -12.91 -12.40
C ARG A 65 -0.56 -12.16 -12.05
N GLU A 66 -1.17 -12.48 -10.92
CA GLU A 66 -2.36 -11.78 -10.45
C GLU A 66 -2.04 -10.30 -10.13
N LEU A 67 -0.92 -10.04 -9.48
CA LEU A 67 -0.46 -8.68 -9.21
C LEU A 67 -0.25 -7.91 -10.53
N ASP A 68 0.43 -8.51 -11.50
CA ASP A 68 0.70 -7.87 -12.80
C ASP A 68 -0.60 -7.47 -13.51
N ALA A 69 -1.63 -8.28 -13.41
CA ALA A 69 -2.91 -8.00 -14.04
C ALA A 69 -3.59 -6.75 -13.45
N HIS A 70 -3.43 -6.52 -12.15
CA HIS A 70 -3.97 -5.33 -11.48
C HIS A 70 -3.06 -4.12 -11.65
N TRP A 71 -1.75 -4.35 -11.64
CA TRP A 71 -0.73 -3.31 -11.61
C TRP A 71 -0.86 -2.30 -12.75
N THR A 72 -1.17 -2.77 -13.94
CA THR A 72 -1.29 -1.92 -15.12
C THR A 72 -2.48 -0.95 -15.06
N GLU A 73 -3.45 -1.24 -14.20
CA GLU A 73 -4.65 -0.40 -14.04
C GLU A 73 -4.54 0.57 -12.86
N TRP A 74 -3.53 0.42 -12.03
CA TRP A 74 -3.36 1.22 -10.82
C TRP A 74 -2.55 2.48 -11.06
N GLU A 75 -2.78 3.47 -10.21
CA GLU A 75 -1.97 4.68 -10.15
C GLU A 75 -0.71 4.40 -9.33
N ILE A 76 0.45 4.46 -9.98
CA ILE A 76 1.72 4.09 -9.36
C ILE A 76 2.50 5.36 -9.04
N VAL A 77 2.73 5.60 -7.75
CA VAL A 77 3.55 6.73 -7.29
C VAL A 77 5.01 6.41 -7.54
N GLN A 78 5.67 7.25 -8.31
CA GLN A 78 7.07 7.05 -8.68
C GLN A 78 8.01 7.43 -7.54
N VAL A 79 9.19 6.82 -7.52
CA VAL A 79 10.26 7.20 -6.60
C VAL A 79 10.97 8.41 -7.18
N GLU A 80 10.90 9.53 -6.47
CA GLU A 80 11.62 10.74 -6.84
C GLU A 80 12.22 11.39 -5.59
N GLU A 81 13.22 12.22 -5.77
CA GLU A 81 13.96 12.79 -4.66
C GLU A 81 13.08 13.56 -3.68
N HIS A 82 12.17 14.38 -4.20
CA HIS A 82 11.27 15.18 -3.37
C HIS A 82 10.43 14.31 -2.43
N LEU A 83 9.87 13.21 -2.96
CA LEU A 83 9.09 12.25 -2.18
C LEU A 83 9.95 11.59 -1.10
N VAL A 84 11.13 11.14 -1.48
CA VAL A 84 12.06 10.44 -0.57
C VAL A 84 12.50 11.37 0.57
N ARG A 85 12.77 12.65 0.27
CA ARG A 85 13.11 13.63 1.31
C ARG A 85 11.96 13.87 2.27
N ARG A 86 10.74 13.96 1.76
CA ARG A 86 9.54 14.08 2.60
C ARG A 86 9.38 12.86 3.51
N ALA A 87 9.57 11.66 2.96
CA ALA A 87 9.57 10.43 3.75
C ALA A 87 10.64 10.46 4.85
N GLY A 88 11.81 10.98 4.55
CA GLY A 88 12.89 11.13 5.54
C GLY A 88 12.49 11.97 6.74
N GLU A 89 11.72 13.04 6.52
CA GLU A 89 11.19 13.85 7.62
C GLU A 89 10.24 13.02 8.51
N PHE A 90 9.43 12.15 7.90
CA PHE A 90 8.49 11.31 8.65
C PHE A 90 9.20 10.26 9.51
N CYS A 91 10.36 9.79 9.10
CA CYS A 91 11.13 8.83 9.89
C CYS A 91 11.41 9.35 11.30
N ALA A 92 11.87 10.58 11.41
CA ALA A 92 12.15 11.21 12.69
C ALA A 92 10.87 11.63 13.43
N ARG A 93 9.94 12.24 12.71
CA ARG A 93 8.70 12.80 13.28
C ARG A 93 7.79 11.74 13.87
N TYR A 94 7.64 10.61 13.18
CA TYR A 94 6.70 9.54 13.56
C TYR A 94 7.39 8.25 13.97
N ARG A 95 8.72 8.21 13.97
CA ARG A 95 9.51 7.02 14.32
C ARG A 95 9.15 5.81 13.46
N LEU A 96 8.97 6.06 12.17
CA LEU A 96 8.65 5.01 11.21
C LEU A 96 9.91 4.47 10.57
N ARG A 97 9.86 3.19 10.16
CA ARG A 97 10.89 2.62 9.29
C ARG A 97 10.87 3.34 7.94
N GLY A 98 12.01 3.32 7.26
CA GLY A 98 12.19 4.08 6.01
C GLY A 98 11.11 3.79 5.00
N TYR A 99 10.79 2.51 4.78
CA TYR A 99 9.82 2.15 3.76
C TYR A 99 8.38 2.54 4.13
N ASP A 100 8.01 2.39 5.40
CA ASP A 100 6.69 2.84 5.88
C ASP A 100 6.54 4.35 5.69
N SER A 101 7.62 5.10 5.89
CA SER A 101 7.65 6.54 5.65
C SER A 101 7.47 6.89 4.17
N VAL A 102 8.00 6.06 3.26
CA VAL A 102 7.78 6.24 1.82
C VAL A 102 6.31 6.02 1.48
N HIS A 103 5.68 5.01 2.07
CA HIS A 103 4.24 4.81 1.90
C HIS A 103 3.43 5.99 2.43
N LEU A 104 3.79 6.52 3.59
CA LEU A 104 3.09 7.68 4.17
C LEU A 104 3.20 8.90 3.26
N ALA A 105 4.40 9.19 2.75
CA ALA A 105 4.61 10.30 1.83
C ALA A 105 3.86 10.11 0.52
N SER A 106 3.81 8.88 0.01
CA SER A 106 3.09 8.54 -1.22
C SER A 106 1.57 8.70 -1.04
N ALA A 107 1.04 8.22 0.07
CA ALA A 107 -0.36 8.37 0.41
C ALA A 107 -0.74 9.85 0.59
N GLU A 108 0.11 10.62 1.26
CA GLU A 108 -0.08 12.07 1.40
C GLU A 108 -0.17 12.76 0.04
N ARG A 109 0.71 12.38 -0.88
CA ARG A 109 0.71 12.95 -2.25
C ARG A 109 -0.61 12.66 -2.97
N ILE A 110 -1.05 11.42 -2.96
CA ILE A 110 -2.31 11.03 -3.61
C ILE A 110 -3.50 11.76 -2.96
N HIS A 111 -3.52 11.83 -1.65
CA HIS A 111 -4.57 12.56 -0.92
C HIS A 111 -4.60 14.04 -1.31
N ARG A 112 -3.43 14.66 -1.42
CA ARG A 112 -3.31 16.07 -1.76
C ARG A 112 -3.83 16.37 -3.16
N VAL A 113 -3.46 15.54 -4.16
CA VAL A 113 -3.89 15.75 -5.54
C VAL A 113 -5.36 15.36 -5.76
N SER A 114 -5.92 14.56 -4.87
CA SER A 114 -7.32 14.10 -4.98
C SER A 114 -8.31 14.97 -4.21
N ARG A 115 -7.89 16.09 -3.64
CA ARG A 115 -8.70 16.96 -2.79
C ARG A 115 -10.07 17.31 -3.35
N ALA A 116 -10.14 17.54 -4.64
CA ALA A 116 -11.39 17.91 -5.31
C ALA A 116 -12.39 16.75 -5.39
N HIS A 117 -11.96 15.52 -5.16
CA HIS A 117 -12.77 14.31 -5.29
C HIS A 117 -13.15 13.69 -3.95
N ALA A 118 -12.72 14.26 -2.87
CA ALA A 118 -13.18 14.16 -1.49
C ALA A 118 -13.18 12.80 -0.80
N ASP A 119 -13.20 11.67 -1.45
CA ASP A 119 -13.23 10.35 -0.78
C ASP A 119 -11.94 9.60 -0.98
N PHE A 120 -11.06 9.72 0.00
CA PHE A 120 -9.75 9.05 0.04
C PHE A 120 -9.69 8.10 1.24
N ARG A 121 -9.06 6.95 1.04
CA ARG A 121 -8.73 6.03 2.14
C ARG A 121 -7.31 5.52 1.95
N PHE A 122 -6.57 5.45 3.05
CA PHE A 122 -5.27 4.81 3.11
C PHE A 122 -5.44 3.41 3.68
N GLY A 123 -5.24 2.39 2.85
CA GLY A 123 -5.29 0.99 3.28
C GLY A 123 -4.01 0.63 4.00
N VAL A 124 -4.07 0.57 5.33
CA VAL A 124 -2.93 0.30 6.21
C VAL A 124 -3.43 -0.40 7.47
N PHE A 125 -2.72 -1.43 7.90
CA PHE A 125 -3.07 -2.22 9.06
C PHE A 125 -1.96 -2.25 10.12
N ASP A 126 -0.76 -1.76 9.82
CA ASP A 126 0.28 -1.54 10.81
C ASP A 126 -0.09 -0.39 11.73
N GLY A 127 -0.08 -0.63 13.06
CA GLY A 127 -0.56 0.33 14.03
C GLY A 127 0.21 1.64 14.05
N ASN A 128 1.54 1.59 13.94
CA ASN A 128 2.37 2.80 13.98
C ASN A 128 2.16 3.66 12.73
N LEU A 129 2.12 3.02 11.57
CA LEU A 129 1.88 3.72 10.31
C LEU A 129 0.46 4.29 10.26
N ALA A 130 -0.53 3.56 10.74
CA ALA A 130 -1.91 4.03 10.81
C ALA A 130 -2.03 5.26 11.72
N LEU A 131 -1.37 5.25 12.89
CA LEU A 131 -1.36 6.41 13.79
C LEU A 131 -0.71 7.62 13.14
N ALA A 132 0.41 7.43 12.47
CA ALA A 132 1.09 8.52 11.76
C ALA A 132 0.18 9.10 10.66
N ALA A 133 -0.49 8.24 9.90
CA ALA A 133 -1.41 8.67 8.87
C ALA A 133 -2.56 9.51 9.45
N ARG A 134 -3.15 9.07 10.55
CA ARG A 134 -4.21 9.83 11.22
C ARG A 134 -3.71 11.16 11.74
N SER A 135 -2.50 11.20 12.32
CA SER A 135 -1.88 12.45 12.78
C SER A 135 -1.67 13.44 11.64
N LEU A 136 -1.42 12.94 10.44
CA LEU A 136 -1.25 13.74 9.24
C LEU A 136 -2.59 14.14 8.59
N GLY A 137 -3.70 13.66 9.12
CA GLY A 137 -5.02 13.97 8.60
C GLY A 137 -5.49 13.06 7.47
N LEU A 138 -4.86 11.92 7.26
CA LEU A 138 -5.25 10.97 6.22
C LEU A 138 -6.32 10.02 6.74
N PRO A 139 -7.46 9.89 6.06
CA PRO A 139 -8.44 8.85 6.39
C PRO A 139 -7.87 7.46 6.17
N VAL A 140 -8.01 6.59 7.15
CA VAL A 140 -7.44 5.25 7.16
C VAL A 140 -8.53 4.20 7.02
N LEU A 141 -8.29 3.18 6.19
CA LEU A 141 -9.19 2.05 6.01
C LEU A 141 -9.04 1.03 7.14
N GLY A 142 -7.82 0.76 7.57
CA GLY A 142 -7.53 -0.23 8.59
C GLY A 142 -7.84 0.25 10.01
N ALA A 143 -7.74 -0.66 10.93
CA ALA A 143 -8.02 -0.39 12.34
C ALA A 143 -6.91 0.42 13.01
#